data_fb370607ac95465ba33da746ebd34b02
#
_entry.id   fb370607ac95465ba33da746ebd34b02
#
_cell.length_a   1.000
_cell.length_b   1.000
_cell.length_c   1.000
_cell.angle_alpha   90.00
_cell.angle_beta   90.00
_cell.angle_gamma   90.00
#
_symmetry.space_group_name_H-M   'P 1'
#
loop_
_entity.id
_entity.type
_entity.pdbx_description
1 polymer ?
#
loop_
_entity_poly.entity_id
_entity_poly.type
_entity_poly.pdbx_seq_one_letter_code
_entity_poly.pdbx_strand_id
1 'polypeptide(L)' 'MLFIWSPNGWTLQEREGDPPAVGSTVQDGDRTLQVSKIGPSPLPGDRRPCAFTQLA' A
#
# COMPACT_ATOMS: atom_id res chain seq x y z
N MET A 1 3.25 -2.13 5.67
CA MET A 1 1.79 -1.93 5.53
C MET A 1 1.48 -1.41 4.14
N LEU A 2 0.44 -1.90 3.53
CA LEU A 2 0.00 -1.48 2.19
C LEU A 2 -1.39 -0.88 2.27
N PHE A 3 -1.56 0.29 1.68
CA PHE A 3 -2.87 0.86 1.43
C PHE A 3 -3.19 0.65 -0.05
N ILE A 4 -4.26 -0.10 -0.33
CA ILE A 4 -4.64 -0.48 -1.68
C ILE A 4 -5.91 0.26 -2.04
N TRP A 5 -5.82 1.16 -3.02
CA TRP A 5 -6.98 1.89 -3.52
C TRP A 5 -7.47 1.28 -4.82
N SER A 6 -8.79 1.17 -4.94
CA SER A 6 -9.42 0.71 -6.18
C SER A 6 -10.73 1.47 -6.38
N PRO A 7 -11.31 1.46 -7.60
CA PRO A 7 -12.60 2.11 -7.83
C PRO A 7 -13.75 1.60 -6.96
N ASN A 8 -13.63 0.38 -6.43
CA ASN A 8 -14.63 -0.21 -5.56
C ASN A 8 -14.40 0.05 -4.07
N GLY A 9 -13.38 0.82 -3.74
CA GLY A 9 -13.05 1.13 -2.36
C GLY A 9 -11.56 0.93 -2.09
N TRP A 10 -11.20 0.88 -0.82
CA TRP A 10 -9.81 0.70 -0.41
C TRP A 10 -9.69 -0.42 0.62
N THR A 11 -8.50 -0.99 0.69
CA THR A 11 -8.17 -2.06 1.64
C THR A 11 -6.82 -1.77 2.27
N LEU A 12 -6.67 -2.09 3.54
CA LEU A 12 -5.41 -1.94 4.24
C LEU A 12 -4.89 -3.34 4.58
N GLN A 13 -3.66 -3.64 4.14
CA GLN A 13 -3.02 -4.92 4.41
C GLN A 13 -1.79 -4.73 5.27
N GLU A 14 -1.62 -5.59 6.27
CA GLU A 14 -0.40 -5.65 7.05
C GLU A 14 0.57 -6.62 6.40
N ARG A 15 1.81 -6.18 6.21
CA ARG A 15 2.89 -7.02 5.72
C ARG A 15 4.12 -6.80 6.58
N GLU A 16 4.88 -7.88 6.78
CA GLU A 16 6.14 -7.79 7.50
C GLU A 16 7.21 -7.15 6.63
N GLY A 17 8.17 -6.50 7.28
CA GLY A 17 9.30 -5.89 6.62
C GLY A 17 9.04 -4.46 6.18
N ASP A 18 9.99 -3.90 5.44
CA ASP A 18 9.90 -2.54 4.95
C ASP A 18 8.91 -2.43 3.81
N PRO A 19 8.22 -1.29 3.67
CA PRO A 19 7.34 -1.08 2.54
C PRO A 19 8.14 -1.01 1.24
N PRO A 20 7.55 -1.40 0.10
CA PRO A 20 8.22 -1.28 -1.18
C PRO A 20 8.47 0.19 -1.55
N ALA A 21 9.49 0.42 -2.36
CA ALA A 21 9.87 1.78 -2.76
C ALA A 21 8.84 2.40 -3.70
N VAL A 22 8.76 3.73 -3.69
CA VAL A 22 7.91 4.48 -4.61
C VAL A 22 8.30 4.13 -6.05
N GLY A 23 7.30 3.90 -6.88
CA GLY A 23 7.50 3.53 -8.29
C GLY A 23 7.63 2.04 -8.53
N SER A 24 7.81 1.24 -7.47
CA SER A 24 7.86 -0.21 -7.62
C SER A 24 6.45 -0.79 -7.77
N THR A 25 6.38 -2.05 -8.20
CA THR A 25 5.12 -2.76 -8.33
C THR A 25 5.03 -3.86 -7.29
N VAL A 26 3.81 -4.16 -6.87
CA VAL A 26 3.51 -5.21 -5.90
C VAL A 26 2.43 -6.11 -6.49
N GLN A 27 2.66 -7.42 -6.40
CA GLN A 27 1.67 -8.38 -6.86
C GLN A 27 0.71 -8.70 -5.72
N ASP A 28 -0.59 -8.57 -5.98
CA ASP A 28 -1.64 -8.91 -5.02
C ASP A 28 -2.64 -9.85 -5.71
N GLY A 29 -2.43 -11.15 -5.53
CA GLY A 29 -3.21 -12.14 -6.25
C GLY A 29 -2.98 -12.02 -7.75
N ASP A 30 -4.03 -11.78 -8.51
CA ASP A 30 -3.97 -11.57 -9.95
C ASP A 30 -3.92 -10.09 -10.36
N ARG A 31 -3.74 -9.18 -9.37
CA ARG A 31 -3.65 -7.75 -9.61
C ARG A 31 -2.22 -7.28 -9.46
N THR A 32 -1.83 -6.30 -10.27
CA THR A 32 -0.57 -5.59 -10.13
C THR A 32 -0.86 -4.20 -9.57
N LEU A 33 -0.16 -3.86 -8.49
CA LEU A 33 -0.31 -2.58 -7.83
C LEU A 33 0.94 -1.75 -8.01
N GLN A 34 0.80 -0.46 -8.13
CA GLN A 34 1.92 0.47 -8.21
C GLN A 34 1.96 1.32 -6.95
N VAL A 35 3.15 1.44 -6.35
CA VAL A 35 3.36 2.29 -5.18
C VAL A 35 3.47 3.73 -5.64
N SER A 36 2.53 4.57 -5.22
CA SER A 36 2.52 5.97 -5.60
C SER A 36 3.21 6.87 -4.57
N LYS A 37 3.21 6.49 -3.31
CA LYS A 37 3.91 7.25 -2.27
C LYS A 37 4.08 6.39 -1.03
N ILE A 38 5.00 6.80 -0.17
CA ILE A 38 5.19 6.23 1.17
C ILE A 38 4.85 7.34 2.17
N GLY A 39 4.07 7.00 3.18
CA GLY A 39 3.70 7.94 4.20
C GLY A 39 3.29 7.25 5.49
N PRO A 40 2.82 8.00 6.48
CA PRO A 40 2.35 7.41 7.72
C PRO A 40 1.09 6.59 7.49
N SER A 41 0.89 5.60 8.38
CA SER A 41 -0.35 4.80 8.34
C SER A 41 -1.58 5.71 8.49
N PRO A 42 -2.67 5.42 7.75
CA PRO A 42 -3.91 6.17 7.93
C PRO A 42 -4.64 5.84 9.23
N LEU A 43 -4.20 4.80 9.94
CA LEU A 43 -4.84 4.40 11.19
C LEU A 43 -4.46 5.34 12.34
N PRO A 44 -5.42 5.79 13.16
CA PRO A 44 -5.11 6.64 14.30
C PRO A 44 -4.14 5.95 15.26
N GLY A 45 -3.09 6.66 15.69
CA GLY A 45 -2.12 6.14 16.63
C GLY A 45 -1.10 5.16 16.05
N ASP A 46 -1.20 4.81 14.79
CA ASP A 46 -0.29 3.90 14.13
C ASP A 46 0.82 4.71 13.46
N ARG A 47 2.09 4.40 13.80
CA ARG A 47 3.25 5.12 13.29
C ARG A 47 4.04 4.33 12.26
N ARG A 48 3.54 3.16 11.86
CA ARG A 48 4.23 2.34 10.87
C ARG A 48 4.20 3.01 9.51
N PRO A 49 5.29 2.86 8.72
CA PRO A 49 5.26 3.36 7.35
C PRO A 49 4.26 2.57 6.50
N CYS A 50 3.61 3.27 5.60
CA CYS A 50 2.58 2.68 4.74
C CYS A 50 2.88 3.04 3.30
N ALA A 51 2.90 2.03 2.43
CA ALA A 51 3.00 2.23 0.99
C ALA A 51 1.60 2.39 0.42
N PHE A 52 1.34 3.55 -0.16
CA PHE A 52 0.04 3.83 -0.79
C PHE A 52 0.10 3.37 -2.24
N THR A 53 -0.79 2.47 -2.60
CA THR A 53 -0.78 1.83 -3.91
C THR A 53 -2.09 2.06 -4.63
N GLN A 54 -2.04 1.88 -5.95
CA GLN A 54 -3.21 1.90 -6.82
C GLN A 54 -3.03 0.85 -7.89
N LEU A 55 -4.11 0.49 -8.56
CA LEU A 55 -4.03 -0.45 -9.68
C LEU A 55 -3.15 0.13 -10.78
N ALA A 56 -2.23 -0.68 -11.24
CA ALA A 56 -1.34 -0.29 -12.32
C ALA A 56 -2.06 -0.33 -13.67
#